data_3ac07900d74ec556e39b3490e12bf36a
#
_entry.id   3ac07900d74ec556e39b3490e12bf36a
#
_cell.length_a   1.000
_cell.length_b   1.000
_cell.length_c   1.000
_cell.angle_alpha   90.00
_cell.angle_beta   90.00
_cell.angle_gamma   90.00
#
_symmetry.space_group_name_H-M   'P 1'
#
loop_
_entity.id
_entity.type
_entity.pdbx_description
1 polymer ?
#
loop_
_entity_poly.entity_id
_entity_poly.type
_entity_poly.pdbx_seq_one_letter_code
_entity_poly.pdbx_strand_id
1 'polypeptide(L)'
;IQMPEDGEPIRVATNSTSPPLVFIKDGKLVGHDIELANRFAASIGRRIEWSDMNFSALIPALVSGNYDMIVSGVNITPEREESIDFSAPYFSCNTLIAIREENSVGYVEGVNDITKTGFIENIKTGIQRNIMEEDRYLMILDGLKISAIISLLSGLFGTLLGALVCWMRMSSYAVIRRFAG
;
A
#
# COMPACT_ATOMS: atom_id res chain seq x y z
N ILE A 1 -28.93 -22.60 7.18
CA ILE A 1 -28.92 -22.45 8.66
C ILE A 1 -29.95 -21.39 9.00
N GLN A 2 -30.94 -21.74 9.83
CA GLN A 2 -31.87 -20.75 10.36
C GLN A 2 -31.21 -20.04 11.53
N MET A 3 -30.95 -18.76 11.38
CA MET A 3 -30.50 -17.92 12.49
C MET A 3 -31.69 -17.51 13.36
N PRO A 4 -31.52 -17.39 14.69
CA PRO A 4 -32.56 -16.88 15.56
C PRO A 4 -32.91 -15.44 15.15
N GLU A 5 -34.19 -15.16 14.92
CA GLU A 5 -34.65 -13.81 14.57
C GLU A 5 -34.54 -12.83 15.73
N ASP A 6 -34.68 -13.33 16.97
CA ASP A 6 -34.71 -12.54 18.21
C ASP A 6 -33.35 -12.48 18.97
N GLY A 7 -32.29 -13.07 18.39
CA GLY A 7 -30.95 -13.08 19.02
C GLY A 7 -30.28 -11.72 18.97
N GLU A 8 -29.62 -11.33 20.06
CA GLU A 8 -28.76 -10.13 20.09
C GLU A 8 -27.71 -10.22 18.96
N PRO A 9 -27.57 -9.20 18.11
CA PRO A 9 -26.67 -9.25 16.97
C PRO A 9 -25.20 -9.24 17.39
N ILE A 10 -24.37 -10.00 16.68
CA ILE A 10 -22.90 -9.86 16.68
C ILE A 10 -22.57 -8.98 15.47
N ARG A 11 -21.95 -7.83 15.71
CA ARG A 11 -21.49 -6.93 14.64
C ARG A 11 -20.18 -7.45 14.08
N VAL A 12 -20.19 -7.90 12.82
CA VAL A 12 -19.04 -8.52 12.17
C VAL A 12 -18.58 -7.70 10.99
N ALA A 13 -17.32 -7.27 11.03
CA ALA A 13 -16.66 -6.61 9.91
C ALA A 13 -15.99 -7.64 9.00
N THR A 14 -16.08 -7.43 7.69
CA THR A 14 -15.47 -8.28 6.67
C THR A 14 -15.01 -7.47 5.48
N ASN A 15 -14.24 -8.11 4.58
CA ASN A 15 -13.87 -7.57 3.27
C ASN A 15 -14.23 -8.58 2.19
N SER A 16 -15.12 -8.23 1.29
CA SER A 16 -15.70 -9.11 0.28
C SER A 16 -14.85 -9.36 -0.97
N THR A 17 -13.55 -9.09 -0.91
CA THR A 17 -12.65 -9.21 -2.07
C THR A 17 -11.80 -10.48 -2.11
N SER A 18 -12.11 -11.47 -1.27
CA SER A 18 -11.27 -12.66 -1.07
C SER A 18 -11.99 -13.99 -1.34
N PRO A 19 -12.40 -14.29 -2.60
CA PRO A 19 -12.96 -15.59 -2.91
C PRO A 19 -11.89 -16.70 -2.74
N PRO A 20 -12.26 -17.91 -2.28
CA PRO A 20 -13.59 -18.38 -1.94
C PRO A 20 -14.00 -18.12 -0.48
N LEU A 21 -13.19 -17.39 0.29
CA LEU A 21 -13.43 -17.16 1.72
C LEU A 21 -14.58 -16.18 1.95
N VAL A 22 -14.49 -14.99 1.37
CA VAL A 22 -15.51 -13.94 1.45
C VAL A 22 -15.63 -13.23 0.11
N PHE A 23 -16.82 -13.21 -0.48
CA PHE A 23 -17.08 -12.51 -1.74
C PHE A 23 -18.56 -12.21 -1.92
N ILE A 24 -18.88 -11.35 -2.88
CA ILE A 24 -20.27 -11.04 -3.25
C ILE A 24 -20.66 -11.89 -4.46
N LYS A 25 -21.77 -12.61 -4.34
CA LYS A 25 -22.42 -13.34 -5.42
C LYS A 25 -23.90 -13.00 -5.44
N ASP A 26 -24.42 -12.59 -6.60
CA ASP A 26 -25.82 -12.20 -6.78
C ASP A 26 -26.31 -11.16 -5.74
N GLY A 27 -25.42 -10.19 -5.41
CA GLY A 27 -25.71 -9.14 -4.43
C GLY A 27 -25.71 -9.60 -2.97
N LYS A 28 -25.31 -10.84 -2.69
CA LYS A 28 -25.25 -11.41 -1.34
C LYS A 28 -23.82 -11.73 -0.95
N LEU A 29 -23.51 -11.50 0.32
CA LEU A 29 -22.24 -11.87 0.92
C LEU A 29 -22.24 -13.39 1.13
N VAL A 30 -21.24 -14.07 0.55
CA VAL A 30 -21.11 -15.53 0.56
C VAL A 30 -19.65 -15.93 0.72
N GLY A 31 -19.41 -17.19 1.06
CA GLY A 31 -18.08 -17.77 1.15
C GLY A 31 -17.95 -18.68 2.37
N HIS A 32 -16.80 -19.34 2.45
CA HIS A 32 -16.48 -20.27 3.53
C HIS A 32 -16.57 -19.59 4.90
N ASP A 33 -15.95 -18.41 5.03
CA ASP A 33 -15.88 -17.67 6.28
C ASP A 33 -17.26 -17.17 6.72
N ILE A 34 -18.08 -16.77 5.75
CA ILE A 34 -19.46 -16.32 6.01
C ILE A 34 -20.31 -17.49 6.57
N GLU A 35 -20.18 -18.67 5.97
CA GLU A 35 -20.92 -19.84 6.45
C GLU A 35 -20.43 -20.30 7.82
N LEU A 36 -19.12 -20.31 8.05
CA LEU A 36 -18.51 -20.67 9.34
C LEU A 36 -18.99 -19.74 10.46
N ALA A 37 -18.94 -18.42 10.24
CA ALA A 37 -19.37 -17.44 11.23
C ALA A 37 -20.88 -17.53 11.51
N ASN A 38 -21.70 -17.73 10.47
CA ASN A 38 -23.13 -17.92 10.64
C ASN A 38 -23.46 -19.17 11.46
N ARG A 39 -22.73 -20.27 11.24
CA ARG A 39 -22.86 -21.51 12.06
C ARG A 39 -22.45 -21.26 13.50
N PHE A 40 -21.37 -20.54 13.71
CA PHE A 40 -20.93 -20.17 15.06
C PHE A 40 -21.99 -19.34 15.78
N ALA A 41 -22.49 -18.27 15.18
CA ALA A 41 -23.52 -17.43 15.77
C ALA A 41 -24.81 -18.22 16.10
N ALA A 42 -25.25 -19.08 15.17
CA ALA A 42 -26.41 -19.94 15.39
C ALA A 42 -26.20 -20.90 16.56
N SER A 43 -24.99 -21.44 16.76
CA SER A 43 -24.68 -22.35 17.85
C SER A 43 -24.79 -21.71 19.25
N ILE A 44 -24.60 -20.40 19.33
CA ILE A 44 -24.74 -19.63 20.57
C ILE A 44 -26.05 -18.83 20.66
N GLY A 45 -27.00 -19.10 19.74
CA GLY A 45 -28.30 -18.47 19.75
C GLY A 45 -28.30 -16.98 19.37
N ARG A 46 -27.30 -16.52 18.61
CA ARG A 46 -27.16 -15.13 18.15
C ARG A 46 -27.25 -15.01 16.65
N ARG A 47 -27.51 -13.81 16.14
CA ARG A 47 -27.49 -13.50 14.71
C ARG A 47 -26.27 -12.65 14.37
N ILE A 48 -25.87 -12.61 13.10
CA ILE A 48 -24.79 -11.75 12.65
C ILE A 48 -25.37 -10.56 11.89
N GLU A 49 -24.77 -9.40 12.15
CA GLU A 49 -24.93 -8.19 11.37
C GLU A 49 -23.60 -7.91 10.65
N TRP A 50 -23.62 -8.15 9.33
CA TRP A 50 -22.44 -8.04 8.48
C TRP A 50 -22.22 -6.62 8.00
N SER A 51 -20.96 -6.16 8.04
CA SER A 51 -20.51 -4.90 7.46
C SER A 51 -19.31 -5.16 6.56
N ASP A 52 -19.44 -4.83 5.28
CA ASP A 52 -18.36 -4.94 4.29
C ASP A 52 -17.57 -3.63 4.24
N MET A 53 -16.24 -3.71 4.33
CA MET A 53 -15.35 -2.55 4.31
C MET A 53 -13.97 -2.89 3.76
N ASN A 54 -13.15 -1.87 3.55
CA ASN A 54 -11.76 -2.05 3.13
C ASN A 54 -10.97 -2.84 4.16
N PHE A 55 -10.14 -3.78 3.70
CA PHE A 55 -9.34 -4.66 4.57
C PHE A 55 -8.47 -3.88 5.59
N SER A 56 -7.89 -2.75 5.18
CA SER A 56 -7.09 -1.89 6.06
C SER A 56 -7.88 -1.23 7.20
N ALA A 57 -9.21 -1.15 7.07
CA ALA A 57 -10.07 -0.57 8.09
C ALA A 57 -10.57 -1.58 9.13
N LEU A 58 -10.44 -2.89 8.87
CA LEU A 58 -10.98 -3.94 9.73
C LEU A 58 -10.44 -3.89 11.16
N ILE A 59 -9.11 -3.92 11.34
CA ILE A 59 -8.47 -3.91 12.66
C ILE A 59 -8.75 -2.61 13.40
N PRO A 60 -8.58 -1.41 12.82
CA PRO A 60 -8.98 -0.16 13.46
C PRO A 60 -10.45 -0.14 13.91
N ALA A 61 -11.36 -0.68 13.11
CA ALA A 61 -12.78 -0.74 13.43
C ALA A 61 -13.09 -1.68 14.60
N LEU A 62 -12.38 -2.82 14.71
CA LEU A 62 -12.47 -3.71 15.86
C LEU A 62 -11.91 -3.06 17.13
N VAL A 63 -10.71 -2.50 17.07
CA VAL A 63 -10.05 -1.84 18.20
C VAL A 63 -10.87 -0.67 18.74
N SER A 64 -11.58 0.04 17.88
CA SER A 64 -12.47 1.15 18.29
C SER A 64 -13.77 0.69 18.96
N GLY A 65 -14.05 -0.63 19.00
CA GLY A 65 -15.27 -1.19 19.60
C GLY A 65 -16.53 -1.05 18.74
N ASN A 66 -16.39 -0.63 17.49
CA ASN A 66 -17.52 -0.51 16.56
C ASN A 66 -18.04 -1.89 16.11
N TYR A 67 -17.18 -2.90 16.15
CA TYR A 67 -17.48 -4.29 15.80
C TYR A 67 -17.03 -5.23 16.91
N ASP A 68 -17.69 -6.38 16.98
CA ASP A 68 -17.42 -7.39 17.98
C ASP A 68 -16.46 -8.46 17.44
N MET A 69 -16.38 -8.61 16.11
CA MET A 69 -15.56 -9.63 15.47
C MET A 69 -15.20 -9.21 14.04
N ILE A 70 -14.04 -9.69 13.57
CA ILE A 70 -13.65 -9.66 12.16
C ILE A 70 -13.64 -11.09 11.61
N VAL A 71 -14.22 -11.29 10.44
CA VAL A 71 -14.17 -12.55 9.70
C VAL A 71 -13.86 -12.25 8.23
N SER A 72 -12.61 -12.43 7.82
CA SER A 72 -12.14 -11.99 6.50
C SER A 72 -10.81 -12.63 6.08
N GLY A 73 -10.55 -13.88 6.47
CA GLY A 73 -9.29 -14.54 6.15
C GLY A 73 -8.05 -13.77 6.67
N VAL A 74 -8.14 -13.15 7.83
CA VAL A 74 -7.06 -12.36 8.41
C VAL A 74 -5.96 -13.27 8.92
N ASN A 75 -4.75 -13.14 8.40
CA ASN A 75 -3.59 -13.89 8.87
C ASN A 75 -3.14 -13.43 10.25
N ILE A 76 -2.79 -14.37 11.10
CA ILE A 76 -2.16 -14.11 12.41
C ILE A 76 -0.73 -13.61 12.16
N THR A 77 -0.41 -12.45 12.69
CA THR A 77 0.95 -11.90 12.70
C THR A 77 1.27 -11.28 14.06
N PRO A 78 2.54 -11.26 14.49
CA PRO A 78 2.91 -10.69 15.79
C PRO A 78 2.44 -9.24 15.97
N GLU A 79 2.52 -8.42 14.93
CA GLU A 79 2.09 -7.01 14.98
C GLU A 79 0.59 -6.87 15.21
N ARG A 80 -0.21 -7.81 14.67
CA ARG A 80 -1.66 -7.80 14.87
C ARG A 80 -2.06 -8.33 16.23
N GLU A 81 -1.34 -9.35 16.73
CA GLU A 81 -1.56 -9.91 18.08
C GLU A 81 -1.27 -8.89 19.20
N GLU A 82 -0.50 -7.83 18.92
CA GLU A 82 -0.33 -6.73 19.87
C GLU A 82 -1.63 -5.90 20.07
N SER A 83 -2.55 -5.94 19.12
CA SER A 83 -3.73 -5.07 19.11
C SER A 83 -5.05 -5.81 19.22
N ILE A 84 -5.12 -7.07 18.80
CA ILE A 84 -6.33 -7.88 18.76
C ILE A 84 -6.03 -9.34 19.09
N ASP A 85 -7.03 -10.04 19.63
CA ASP A 85 -6.98 -11.49 19.87
C ASP A 85 -7.45 -12.27 18.64
N PHE A 86 -6.88 -13.44 18.43
CA PHE A 86 -7.24 -14.36 17.36
C PHE A 86 -7.85 -15.64 17.90
N SER A 87 -8.77 -16.23 17.15
CA SER A 87 -9.21 -17.60 17.36
C SER A 87 -8.11 -18.61 16.98
N ALA A 88 -8.31 -19.88 17.27
CA ALA A 88 -7.51 -20.93 16.66
C ALA A 88 -7.60 -20.85 15.12
N PRO A 89 -6.50 -21.12 14.38
CA PRO A 89 -6.53 -21.16 12.93
C PRO A 89 -7.53 -22.22 12.43
N TYR A 90 -8.46 -21.80 11.57
CA TYR A 90 -9.48 -22.68 11.00
C TYR A 90 -9.25 -23.00 9.53
N PHE A 91 -8.31 -22.28 8.90
CA PHE A 91 -7.97 -22.48 7.49
C PHE A 91 -6.46 -22.32 7.29
N SER A 92 -5.86 -23.18 6.48
CA SER A 92 -4.45 -23.11 6.12
C SER A 92 -4.32 -23.11 4.61
N CYS A 93 -3.60 -22.15 4.06
CA CYS A 93 -3.31 -22.07 2.63
C CYS A 93 -1.82 -21.83 2.39
N ASN A 94 -1.34 -22.36 1.28
CA ASN A 94 0.01 -22.06 0.81
C ASN A 94 -0.07 -20.81 -0.09
N THR A 95 0.75 -19.82 0.21
CA THR A 95 0.94 -18.68 -0.66
C THR A 95 1.95 -19.05 -1.73
N LEU A 96 1.56 -18.92 -3.00
CA LEU A 96 2.41 -19.19 -4.16
C LEU A 96 2.65 -17.89 -4.92
N ILE A 97 3.84 -17.76 -5.48
CA ILE A 97 4.16 -16.67 -6.39
C ILE A 97 3.98 -17.19 -7.81
N ALA A 98 3.04 -16.61 -8.55
CA ALA A 98 2.90 -16.89 -9.98
C ALA A 98 3.86 -15.99 -10.76
N ILE A 99 4.71 -16.61 -11.57
CA ILE A 99 5.65 -15.93 -12.47
C ILE A 99 5.40 -16.39 -13.90
N ARG A 100 5.81 -15.60 -14.88
CA ARG A 100 5.80 -16.04 -16.27
C ARG A 100 6.87 -17.12 -16.46
N GLU A 101 6.59 -18.10 -17.30
CA GLU A 101 7.49 -19.22 -17.60
C GLU A 101 8.86 -18.74 -18.06
N GLU A 102 8.92 -17.69 -18.84
CA GLU A 102 10.16 -17.03 -19.30
C GLU A 102 11.02 -16.45 -18.16
N ASN A 103 10.43 -16.19 -17.00
CA ASN A 103 11.11 -15.68 -15.80
C ASN A 103 11.38 -16.76 -14.75
N SER A 104 11.12 -18.04 -15.08
CA SER A 104 11.26 -19.16 -14.15
C SER A 104 12.72 -19.56 -13.86
N VAL A 105 13.67 -18.91 -14.49
CA VAL A 105 15.11 -19.13 -14.23
C VAL A 105 15.45 -18.63 -12.83
N GLY A 106 15.54 -19.55 -11.87
CA GLY A 106 15.88 -19.25 -10.49
C GLY A 106 14.74 -19.47 -9.47
N TYR A 107 13.73 -20.29 -9.82
CA TYR A 107 12.78 -20.77 -8.81
C TYR A 107 13.53 -21.52 -7.71
N VAL A 108 13.57 -20.94 -6.54
CA VAL A 108 14.20 -21.52 -5.35
C VAL A 108 13.14 -22.30 -4.57
N GLU A 109 13.34 -23.59 -4.48
CA GLU A 109 12.54 -24.50 -3.68
C GLU A 109 12.85 -24.26 -2.20
N GLY A 110 12.04 -23.41 -1.53
CA GLY A 110 12.10 -23.16 -0.10
C GLY A 110 12.35 -21.72 0.32
N VAL A 111 11.48 -21.25 1.20
CA VAL A 111 11.46 -19.87 1.74
C VAL A 111 12.73 -19.50 2.54
N ASN A 112 13.55 -20.47 2.90
CA ASN A 112 14.71 -20.28 3.77
C ASN A 112 15.94 -19.69 3.05
N ASP A 113 15.93 -19.65 1.72
CA ASP A 113 17.08 -19.15 0.93
C ASP A 113 16.96 -17.67 0.51
N ILE A 114 15.80 -17.07 0.73
CA ILE A 114 15.54 -15.64 0.41
C ILE A 114 16.34 -14.69 1.33
N THR A 115 16.84 -15.18 2.47
CA THR A 115 17.35 -14.29 3.53
C THR A 115 18.82 -13.90 3.42
N LYS A 116 19.63 -14.53 2.61
CA LYS A 116 21.08 -14.20 2.55
C LYS A 116 21.64 -13.80 1.19
N THR A 117 21.17 -14.38 0.10
CA THR A 117 21.67 -14.04 -1.25
C THR A 117 20.72 -13.09 -1.98
N GLY A 118 19.46 -13.09 -1.59
CA GLY A 118 18.37 -12.41 -2.30
C GLY A 118 18.33 -10.89 -2.20
N PHE A 119 18.84 -10.28 -1.13
CA PHE A 119 18.67 -8.83 -0.94
C PHE A 119 19.50 -8.03 -1.97
N ILE A 120 20.77 -8.35 -2.13
CA ILE A 120 21.65 -7.65 -3.08
C ILE A 120 21.30 -8.04 -4.53
N GLU A 121 20.98 -9.32 -4.78
CA GLU A 121 20.55 -9.78 -6.09
C GLU A 121 19.17 -9.25 -6.48
N ASN A 122 18.22 -9.18 -5.56
CA ASN A 122 16.91 -8.55 -5.76
C ASN A 122 17.03 -7.04 -6.01
N ILE A 123 17.94 -6.34 -5.32
CA ILE A 123 18.23 -4.93 -5.62
C ILE A 123 18.84 -4.81 -7.01
N LYS A 124 19.82 -5.64 -7.35
CA LYS A 124 20.47 -5.64 -8.67
C LYS A 124 19.48 -5.94 -9.79
N THR A 125 18.66 -6.96 -9.62
CA THR A 125 17.61 -7.35 -10.59
C THR A 125 16.50 -6.30 -10.64
N GLY A 126 16.13 -5.71 -9.50
CA GLY A 126 15.17 -4.61 -9.43
C GLY A 126 15.66 -3.34 -10.12
N ILE A 127 16.93 -2.98 -9.95
CA ILE A 127 17.58 -1.87 -10.64
C ILE A 127 17.66 -2.17 -12.15
N GLN A 128 18.10 -3.39 -12.51
CA GLN A 128 18.25 -3.78 -13.90
C GLN A 128 16.89 -3.77 -14.63
N ARG A 129 15.85 -4.33 -14.03
CA ARG A 129 14.50 -4.41 -14.62
C ARG A 129 13.76 -3.08 -14.61
N ASN A 130 13.88 -2.28 -13.55
CA ASN A 130 13.09 -1.04 -13.40
C ASN A 130 13.80 0.19 -13.98
N ILE A 131 15.11 0.14 -14.17
CA ILE A 131 15.91 1.29 -14.60
C ILE A 131 16.54 1.03 -15.95
N MET A 132 17.06 -0.19 -16.22
CA MET A 132 17.78 -0.51 -17.47
C MET A 132 16.89 -1.12 -18.56
N GLU A 133 15.86 -1.89 -18.20
CA GLU A 133 14.89 -2.39 -19.19
C GLU A 133 13.98 -1.25 -19.63
N GLU A 134 13.66 -1.20 -20.91
CA GLU A 134 12.84 -0.16 -21.55
C GLU A 134 13.46 1.26 -21.56
N ASP A 135 14.81 1.37 -21.45
CA ASP A 135 15.52 2.66 -21.52
C ASP A 135 14.99 3.75 -20.56
N ARG A 136 14.37 3.35 -19.43
CA ARG A 136 13.81 4.28 -18.45
C ARG A 136 14.85 5.19 -17.81
N TYR A 137 16.12 4.74 -17.75
CA TYR A 137 17.21 5.60 -17.29
C TYR A 137 17.40 6.84 -18.17
N LEU A 138 17.05 6.76 -19.48
CA LEU A 138 17.11 7.91 -20.38
C LEU A 138 16.13 9.01 -19.95
N MET A 139 14.93 8.66 -19.50
CA MET A 139 13.97 9.62 -18.98
C MET A 139 14.50 10.33 -17.71
N ILE A 140 15.21 9.59 -16.84
CA ILE A 140 15.83 10.16 -15.64
C ILE A 140 16.98 11.10 -16.03
N LEU A 141 17.81 10.69 -17.01
CA LEU A 141 18.92 11.51 -17.51
C LEU A 141 18.41 12.78 -18.22
N ASP A 142 17.34 12.68 -18.98
CA ASP A 142 16.73 13.85 -19.62
C ASP A 142 16.15 14.82 -18.59
N GLY A 143 15.50 14.33 -17.54
CA GLY A 143 15.03 15.15 -16.42
C GLY A 143 16.19 15.86 -15.69
N LEU A 144 17.29 15.13 -15.45
CA LEU A 144 18.50 15.68 -14.83
C LEU A 144 19.15 16.78 -15.71
N LYS A 145 19.24 16.54 -17.01
CA LYS A 145 19.76 17.49 -18.01
C LYS A 145 18.94 18.78 -18.03
N ILE A 146 17.61 18.67 -18.06
CA ILE A 146 16.71 19.83 -18.01
C ILE A 146 16.88 20.61 -16.72
N SER A 147 16.94 19.93 -15.57
CA SER A 147 17.17 20.56 -14.27
C SER A 147 18.52 21.27 -14.19
N ALA A 148 19.58 20.69 -14.74
CA ALA A 148 20.89 21.29 -14.80
C ALA A 148 20.91 22.57 -15.67
N ILE A 149 20.24 22.51 -16.82
CA ILE A 149 20.11 23.67 -17.73
C ILE A 149 19.36 24.82 -17.06
N ILE A 150 18.22 24.51 -16.41
CA ILE A 150 17.42 25.52 -15.71
C ILE A 150 18.21 26.15 -14.56
N SER A 151 18.94 25.35 -13.80
CA SER A 151 19.78 25.82 -12.68
C SER A 151 20.91 26.76 -13.16
N LEU A 152 21.59 26.39 -14.25
CA LEU A 152 22.64 27.21 -14.86
C LEU A 152 22.08 28.54 -15.40
N LEU A 153 20.95 28.49 -16.12
CA LEU A 153 20.29 29.68 -16.64
C LEU A 153 19.83 30.59 -15.50
N SER A 154 19.21 30.04 -14.47
CA SER A 154 18.78 30.80 -13.29
C SER A 154 19.95 31.50 -12.58
N GLY A 155 21.07 30.79 -12.41
CA GLY A 155 22.29 31.35 -11.85
C GLY A 155 22.86 32.49 -12.69
N LEU A 156 22.94 32.31 -14.01
CA LEU A 156 23.40 33.35 -14.95
C LEU A 156 22.49 34.59 -14.92
N PHE A 157 21.18 34.38 -15.01
CA PHE A 157 20.24 35.51 -14.95
C PHE A 157 20.27 36.21 -13.59
N GLY A 158 20.38 35.49 -12.50
CA GLY A 158 20.50 36.05 -11.15
C GLY A 158 21.76 36.91 -10.98
N THR A 159 22.91 36.43 -11.47
CA THR A 159 24.16 37.18 -11.41
C THR A 159 24.15 38.40 -12.32
N LEU A 160 23.60 38.31 -13.53
CA LEU A 160 23.45 39.43 -14.44
C LEU A 160 22.52 40.51 -13.88
N LEU A 161 21.38 40.12 -13.33
CA LEU A 161 20.44 41.02 -12.66
C LEU A 161 21.09 41.69 -11.45
N GLY A 162 21.78 40.91 -10.60
CA GLY A 162 22.52 41.44 -9.45
C GLY A 162 23.59 42.46 -9.87
N ALA A 163 24.36 42.15 -10.91
CA ALA A 163 25.36 43.08 -11.47
C ALA A 163 24.73 44.36 -12.02
N LEU A 164 23.56 44.22 -12.72
CA LEU A 164 22.82 45.36 -13.24
C LEU A 164 22.33 46.27 -12.11
N VAL A 165 21.74 45.71 -11.08
CA VAL A 165 21.26 46.47 -9.93
C VAL A 165 22.42 47.14 -9.20
N CYS A 166 23.54 46.46 -9.04
CA CYS A 166 24.76 47.02 -8.45
C CYS A 166 25.30 48.20 -9.30
N TRP A 167 25.35 48.03 -10.62
CA TRP A 167 25.77 49.10 -11.54
C TRP A 167 24.81 50.29 -11.51
N MET A 168 23.48 50.07 -11.48
CA MET A 168 22.49 51.13 -11.30
C MET A 168 22.65 51.88 -10.00
N ARG A 169 22.99 51.18 -8.90
CA ARG A 169 23.24 51.79 -7.57
C ARG A 169 24.51 52.65 -7.52
N MET A 170 25.50 52.29 -8.34
CA MET A 170 26.78 53.06 -8.45
C MET A 170 26.70 54.17 -9.48
N SER A 171 25.59 54.31 -10.19
CA SER A 171 25.40 55.35 -11.23
C SER A 171 25.42 56.78 -10.65
N SER A 172 26.08 57.68 -11.34
CA SER A 172 26.10 59.11 -11.01
C SER A 172 24.76 59.83 -11.18
N TYR A 173 23.81 59.22 -11.86
CA TYR A 173 22.48 59.78 -12.09
C TYR A 173 21.53 59.48 -10.92
N ALA A 174 21.05 60.53 -10.26
CA ALA A 174 20.23 60.47 -9.07
C ALA A 174 18.91 59.68 -9.29
N VAL A 175 18.32 59.71 -10.47
CA VAL A 175 17.09 59.03 -10.86
C VAL A 175 17.30 57.52 -10.90
N ILE A 176 18.41 57.04 -11.51
CA ILE A 176 18.73 55.62 -11.65
C ILE A 176 19.05 55.00 -10.25
N ARG A 177 19.77 55.74 -9.43
CA ARG A 177 20.13 55.33 -8.06
C ARG A 177 18.91 55.21 -7.16
N ARG A 178 17.86 56.03 -7.38
CA ARG A 178 16.63 55.98 -6.57
C ARG A 178 15.70 54.81 -6.94
N PHE A 179 15.85 54.30 -8.18
CA PHE A 179 15.11 53.09 -8.66
C PHE A 179 15.75 51.75 -8.15
N ALA A 180 17.01 51.74 -7.77
CA ALA A 180 17.76 50.58 -7.34
C ALA A 180 17.95 50.51 -5.80
N GLY A 181 17.36 51.38 -5.06
CA GLY A 181 17.31 51.40 -3.57
C GLY A 181 15.93 50.99 -3.09
#